data_643c69460e5ebe2683215f023de0a08c
#
_entry.id   643c69460e5ebe2683215f023de0a08c
#
_cell.length_a   1.000
_cell.length_b   1.000
_cell.length_c   1.000
_cell.angle_alpha   90.00
_cell.angle_beta   90.00
_cell.angle_gamma   90.00
#
_symmetry.space_group_name_H-M   'P 1'
#
loop_
_entity.id
_entity.type
_entity.pdbx_description
1 polymer ?
#
loop_
_entity_poly.entity_id
_entity_poly.type
_entity_poly.pdbx_seq_one_letter_code
_entity_poly.pdbx_strand_id
1 'polypeptide(L)'
;MNYLFTVLLVIEGVVAGYWAIASLFHKERKRKIKWLIFWLGLSSAVWSLGFGVLFAVDSAMIAYLCRCVGMVGVFGYLISILFLLGEVCGAPKKIRTVFEILSFVGVAIYFGTVLPSQSSYYIGRWGMTYSLTSGVIN
;
A
#
# COMPACT_ATOMS: atom_id res chain seq x y z
N MET A 1 -12.43 12.57 18.73
CA MET A 1 -11.84 11.86 17.59
C MET A 1 -12.09 10.36 17.76
N ASN A 2 -12.58 9.70 16.75
CA ASN A 2 -12.90 8.27 16.88
C ASN A 2 -11.73 7.45 16.28
N TYR A 3 -10.86 6.95 17.13
CA TYR A 3 -9.65 6.19 16.75
C TYR A 3 -9.92 4.75 16.29
N LEU A 4 -11.18 4.38 16.09
CA LEU A 4 -11.55 3.01 15.72
C LEU A 4 -10.81 2.54 14.46
N PHE A 5 -10.79 3.37 13.41
CA PHE A 5 -10.09 3.02 12.17
C PHE A 5 -8.58 2.91 12.35
N THR A 6 -7.99 3.81 13.14
CA THR A 6 -6.56 3.72 13.49
C THR A 6 -6.24 2.39 14.15
N VAL A 7 -7.02 2.00 15.16
CA VAL A 7 -6.81 0.74 15.89
C VAL A 7 -6.96 -0.46 14.97
N LEU A 8 -8.00 -0.50 14.14
CA LEU A 8 -8.24 -1.61 13.21
C LEU A 8 -7.10 -1.73 12.18
N LEU A 9 -6.65 -0.62 11.60
CA LEU A 9 -5.56 -0.63 10.62
C LEU A 9 -4.21 -1.00 11.27
N VAL A 10 -3.95 -0.57 12.50
CA VAL A 10 -2.74 -0.97 13.22
C VAL A 10 -2.74 -2.46 13.52
N ILE A 11 -3.87 -3.01 13.97
CA ILE A 11 -4.00 -4.46 14.20
C ILE A 11 -3.78 -5.22 12.90
N GLU A 12 -4.42 -4.81 11.79
CA GLU A 12 -4.24 -5.41 10.47
C GLU A 12 -2.77 -5.37 10.05
N GLY A 13 -2.11 -4.22 10.19
CA GLY A 13 -0.70 -4.04 9.83
C GLY A 13 0.23 -4.96 10.63
N VAL A 14 -0.01 -5.12 11.94
CA VAL A 14 0.75 -6.04 12.79
C VAL A 14 0.53 -7.50 12.38
N VAL A 15 -0.71 -7.90 12.13
CA VAL A 15 -1.05 -9.26 11.68
C VAL A 15 -0.43 -9.54 10.31
N ALA A 16 -0.53 -8.61 9.35
CA ALA A 16 0.07 -8.76 8.03
C ALA A 16 1.61 -8.87 8.10
N GLY A 17 2.25 -8.05 8.95
CA GLY A 17 3.69 -8.11 9.20
C GLY A 17 4.12 -9.45 9.81
N TYR A 18 3.38 -9.96 10.79
CA TYR A 18 3.61 -11.29 11.35
C TYR A 18 3.51 -12.38 10.29
N TRP A 19 2.46 -12.35 9.45
CA TRP A 19 2.28 -13.30 8.35
C TRP A 19 3.41 -13.23 7.31
N ALA A 20 3.89 -12.02 7.01
CA ALA A 20 5.03 -11.84 6.13
C ALA A 20 6.26 -12.57 6.66
N ILE A 21 6.60 -12.35 7.92
CA ILE A 21 7.75 -12.99 8.55
C ILE A 21 7.56 -14.52 8.64
N ALA A 22 6.40 -14.97 9.11
CA ALA A 22 6.09 -16.39 9.25
C ALA A 22 6.18 -17.15 7.92
N SER A 23 5.85 -16.49 6.79
CA SER A 23 5.92 -17.11 5.46
C SER A 23 7.33 -17.54 5.06
N LEU A 24 8.37 -16.87 5.58
CA LEU A 24 9.76 -17.21 5.29
C LEU A 24 10.21 -18.52 5.95
N PHE A 25 9.59 -18.87 7.08
CA PHE A 25 9.94 -20.08 7.83
C PHE A 25 9.20 -21.35 7.37
N HIS A 26 8.26 -21.22 6.45
CA HIS A 26 7.49 -22.36 5.95
C HIS A 26 8.37 -23.27 5.04
N LYS A 27 8.71 -24.48 5.50
CA LYS A 27 9.68 -25.36 4.83
C LYS A 27 9.19 -25.92 3.48
N GLU A 28 7.90 -26.16 3.33
CA GLU A 28 7.31 -26.87 2.19
C GLU A 28 7.08 -26.02 0.93
N ARG A 29 7.19 -24.69 1.03
CA ARG A 29 6.93 -23.80 -0.10
C ARG A 29 8.17 -23.53 -0.93
N LYS A 30 7.99 -23.41 -2.26
CA LYS A 30 9.05 -22.97 -3.18
C LYS A 30 9.58 -21.61 -2.74
N ARG A 31 10.90 -21.41 -2.76
CA ARG A 31 11.60 -20.19 -2.32
C ARG A 31 10.99 -18.92 -2.92
N LYS A 32 10.68 -18.94 -4.22
CA LYS A 32 10.09 -17.80 -4.93
C LYS A 32 8.73 -17.39 -4.36
N ILE A 33 7.86 -18.39 -4.08
CA ILE A 33 6.53 -18.13 -3.52
C ILE A 33 6.61 -17.58 -2.10
N LYS A 34 7.57 -18.06 -1.28
CA LYS A 34 7.80 -17.49 0.07
C LYS A 34 8.11 -16.00 0.02
N TRP A 35 9.03 -15.61 -0.86
CA TRP A 35 9.39 -14.22 -1.04
C TRP A 35 8.24 -13.35 -1.55
N LEU A 36 7.42 -13.86 -2.46
CA LEU A 36 6.25 -13.14 -2.95
C LEU A 36 5.20 -12.94 -1.84
N ILE A 37 4.95 -13.95 -1.02
CA ILE A 37 4.05 -13.85 0.12
C ILE A 37 4.63 -12.90 1.18
N PHE A 38 5.93 -12.93 1.42
CA PHE A 38 6.60 -11.99 2.31
C PHE A 38 6.41 -10.55 1.85
N TRP A 39 6.68 -10.24 0.58
CA TRP A 39 6.48 -8.91 0.02
C TRP A 39 5.02 -8.47 0.05
N LEU A 40 4.09 -9.38 -0.22
CA LEU A 40 2.65 -9.11 -0.13
C LEU A 40 2.25 -8.70 1.29
N GLY A 41 2.65 -9.47 2.29
CA GLY A 41 2.34 -9.17 3.69
C GLY A 41 3.06 -7.91 4.20
N LEU A 42 4.32 -7.70 3.81
CA LEU A 42 5.06 -6.50 4.15
C LEU A 42 4.41 -5.25 3.56
N SER A 43 4.01 -5.30 2.30
CA SER A 43 3.33 -4.19 1.62
C SER A 43 1.96 -3.89 2.25
N SER A 44 1.21 -4.92 2.65
CA SER A 44 -0.04 -4.76 3.40
C SER A 44 0.21 -4.11 4.76
N ALA A 45 1.25 -4.51 5.48
CA ALA A 45 1.62 -3.89 6.75
C ALA A 45 1.98 -2.40 6.59
N VAL A 46 2.78 -2.06 5.58
CA VAL A 46 3.16 -0.68 5.27
C VAL A 46 1.93 0.16 4.91
N TRP A 47 1.04 -0.38 4.10
CA TRP A 47 -0.23 0.26 3.76
C TRP A 47 -1.07 0.54 5.01
N SER A 48 -1.38 -0.47 5.79
CA SER A 48 -2.26 -0.37 6.95
C SER A 48 -1.69 0.53 8.04
N LEU A 49 -0.38 0.43 8.31
CA LEU A 49 0.28 1.31 9.29
C LEU A 49 0.36 2.75 8.79
N GLY A 50 0.67 2.98 7.52
CA GLY A 50 0.72 4.31 6.93
C GLY A 50 -0.63 5.03 7.03
N PHE A 51 -1.72 4.39 6.64
CA PHE A 51 -3.06 4.98 6.76
C PHE A 51 -3.57 4.98 8.21
N GLY A 52 -3.21 3.99 9.03
CA GLY A 52 -3.56 3.98 10.45
C GLY A 52 -3.00 5.18 11.20
N VAL A 53 -1.73 5.51 10.96
CA VAL A 53 -1.10 6.70 11.55
C VAL A 53 -1.68 7.99 10.95
N LEU A 54 -2.00 8.02 9.64
CA LEU A 54 -2.62 9.17 8.98
C LEU A 54 -3.91 9.61 9.70
N PHE A 55 -4.76 8.67 10.10
CA PHE A 55 -6.00 8.98 10.83
C PHE A 55 -5.78 9.48 12.25
N ALA A 56 -4.59 9.26 12.83
CA ALA A 56 -4.28 9.62 14.22
C ALA A 56 -3.52 10.94 14.35
N VAL A 57 -2.97 11.49 13.26
CA VAL A 57 -2.16 12.71 13.31
C VAL A 57 -2.99 13.96 13.06
N ASP A 58 -2.57 15.08 13.66
CA ASP A 58 -3.23 16.38 13.52
C ASP A 58 -2.49 17.33 12.56
N SER A 59 -1.27 16.96 12.16
CA SER A 59 -0.42 17.77 11.26
C SER A 59 -0.62 17.37 9.80
N ALA A 60 -0.98 18.32 8.94
CA ALA A 60 -1.13 18.10 7.51
C ALA A 60 0.16 17.60 6.83
N MET A 61 1.33 18.07 7.29
CA MET A 61 2.62 17.62 6.75
C MET A 61 2.88 16.15 7.09
N ILE A 62 2.63 15.75 8.34
CA ILE A 62 2.79 14.35 8.76
C ILE A 62 1.75 13.48 8.05
N ALA A 63 0.52 13.94 7.91
CA ALA A 63 -0.54 13.25 7.17
C ALA A 63 -0.13 13.00 5.70
N TYR A 64 0.48 14.00 5.04
CA TYR A 64 1.01 13.84 3.69
C TYR A 64 2.10 12.75 3.61
N LEU A 65 3.05 12.76 4.54
CA LEU A 65 4.10 11.72 4.60
C LEU A 65 3.51 10.33 4.85
N CYS A 66 2.56 10.21 5.77
CA CYS A 66 1.86 8.96 6.04
C CYS A 66 1.10 8.45 4.81
N ARG A 67 0.48 9.36 4.05
CA ARG A 67 -0.17 9.03 2.78
C ARG A 67 0.85 8.51 1.75
N CYS A 68 2.01 9.17 1.61
CA CYS A 68 3.06 8.72 0.71
C CYS A 68 3.50 7.28 1.05
N VAL A 69 3.79 7.02 2.33
CA VAL A 69 4.18 5.70 2.82
C VAL A 69 3.07 4.67 2.59
N GLY A 70 1.82 5.01 2.94
CA GLY A 70 0.67 4.15 2.72
C GLY A 70 0.48 3.79 1.25
N MET A 71 0.65 4.74 0.33
CA MET A 71 0.54 4.50 -1.11
C MET A 71 1.66 3.61 -1.66
N VAL A 72 2.87 3.72 -1.13
CA VAL A 72 3.95 2.75 -1.44
C VAL A 72 3.51 1.33 -1.07
N GLY A 73 2.87 1.17 0.11
CA GLY A 73 2.29 -0.10 0.53
C GLY A 73 1.21 -0.61 -0.42
N VAL A 74 0.26 0.26 -0.84
CA VAL A 74 -0.81 -0.10 -1.78
C VAL A 74 -0.23 -0.63 -3.10
N PHE A 75 0.69 0.11 -3.71
CA PHE A 75 1.30 -0.32 -4.98
C PHE A 75 2.15 -1.58 -4.81
N GLY A 76 2.92 -1.68 -3.72
CA GLY A 76 3.68 -2.88 -3.39
C GLY A 76 2.77 -4.10 -3.25
N TYR A 77 1.60 -3.95 -2.61
CA TYR A 77 0.59 -4.99 -2.48
C TYR A 77 0.04 -5.43 -3.84
N LEU A 78 -0.40 -4.47 -4.68
CA LEU A 78 -0.94 -4.77 -6.01
C LEU A 78 0.08 -5.46 -6.92
N ILE A 79 1.32 -4.99 -6.93
CA ILE A 79 2.41 -5.60 -7.70
C ILE A 79 2.68 -7.01 -7.18
N SER A 80 2.79 -7.20 -5.87
CA SER A 80 3.07 -8.51 -5.28
C SER A 80 1.98 -9.53 -5.58
N ILE A 81 0.69 -9.11 -5.57
CA ILE A 81 -0.43 -10.00 -5.89
C ILE A 81 -0.42 -10.40 -7.36
N LEU A 82 -0.09 -9.47 -8.27
CA LEU A 82 0.02 -9.76 -9.71
C LEU A 82 1.15 -10.77 -9.99
N PHE A 83 2.30 -10.60 -9.35
CA PHE A 83 3.41 -11.55 -9.46
C PHE A 83 3.05 -12.93 -8.90
N LEU A 84 2.40 -12.96 -7.74
CA LEU A 84 1.97 -14.20 -7.11
C LEU A 84 0.97 -14.96 -8.00
N LEU A 85 -0.03 -14.27 -8.51
CA LEU A 85 -1.01 -14.84 -9.45
C LEU A 85 -0.33 -15.33 -10.73
N GLY A 86 0.57 -14.55 -11.30
CA GLY A 86 1.34 -14.94 -12.49
C GLY A 86 2.17 -16.21 -12.25
N GLU A 87 2.72 -16.39 -11.05
CA GLU A 87 3.49 -17.57 -10.69
C GLU A 87 2.58 -18.80 -10.47
N VAL A 88 1.48 -18.62 -9.76
CA VAL A 88 0.52 -19.72 -9.46
C VAL A 88 -0.22 -20.18 -10.70
N CYS A 89 -0.65 -19.25 -11.57
CA CYS A 89 -1.35 -19.57 -12.81
C CYS A 89 -0.43 -20.04 -13.94
N GLY A 90 0.90 -20.03 -13.75
CA GLY A 90 1.84 -20.42 -14.80
C GLY A 90 1.84 -19.49 -16.01
N ALA A 91 1.55 -18.19 -15.83
CA ALA A 91 1.45 -17.23 -16.92
C ALA A 91 2.75 -17.14 -17.75
N PRO A 92 2.68 -17.03 -19.10
CA PRO A 92 3.85 -16.90 -19.97
C PRO A 92 4.70 -15.68 -19.59
N LYS A 93 6.03 -15.80 -19.71
CA LYS A 93 6.98 -14.72 -19.34
C LYS A 93 6.63 -13.39 -20.03
N LYS A 94 6.23 -13.41 -21.29
CA LYS A 94 5.85 -12.19 -22.03
C LYS A 94 4.70 -11.43 -21.36
N ILE A 95 3.66 -12.14 -20.94
CA ILE A 95 2.49 -11.55 -20.25
C ILE A 95 2.93 -10.97 -18.91
N ARG A 96 3.73 -11.70 -18.14
CA ARG A 96 4.26 -11.21 -16.84
C ARG A 96 5.05 -9.92 -17.03
N THR A 97 5.98 -9.88 -17.99
CA THR A 97 6.79 -8.70 -18.25
C THR A 97 5.96 -7.48 -18.66
N VAL A 98 4.90 -7.67 -19.45
CA VAL A 98 3.97 -6.59 -19.81
C VAL A 98 3.28 -6.03 -18.56
N PHE A 99 2.76 -6.89 -17.68
CA PHE A 99 2.14 -6.44 -16.42
C PHE A 99 3.12 -5.76 -15.47
N GLU A 100 4.37 -6.25 -15.40
CA GLU A 100 5.45 -5.61 -14.64
C GLU A 100 5.69 -4.18 -15.12
N ILE A 101 5.91 -3.99 -16.43
CA ILE A 101 6.16 -2.68 -17.03
C ILE A 101 4.96 -1.75 -16.79
N LEU A 102 3.73 -2.21 -17.06
CA LEU A 102 2.52 -1.41 -16.84
C LEU A 102 2.35 -1.00 -15.38
N SER A 103 2.65 -1.90 -14.45
CA SER A 103 2.59 -1.60 -13.01
C SER A 103 3.59 -0.53 -12.61
N PHE A 104 4.85 -0.64 -13.04
CA PHE A 104 5.88 0.37 -12.76
C PHE A 104 5.57 1.72 -13.41
N VAL A 105 5.08 1.73 -14.64
CA VAL A 105 4.64 2.95 -15.33
C VAL A 105 3.47 3.60 -14.59
N GLY A 106 2.48 2.81 -14.15
CA GLY A 106 1.35 3.30 -13.36
C GLY A 106 1.79 3.93 -12.03
N VAL A 107 2.72 3.28 -11.32
CA VAL A 107 3.32 3.80 -10.10
C VAL A 107 4.05 5.12 -10.35
N ALA A 108 4.88 5.18 -11.39
CA ALA A 108 5.63 6.38 -11.75
C ALA A 108 4.69 7.56 -12.10
N ILE A 109 3.63 7.32 -12.86
CA ILE A 109 2.62 8.32 -13.18
C ILE A 109 1.92 8.80 -11.89
N TYR A 110 1.51 7.87 -11.01
CA TYR A 110 0.85 8.25 -9.76
C TYR A 110 1.74 9.13 -8.89
N PHE A 111 3.00 8.72 -8.65
CA PHE A 111 3.92 9.50 -7.81
C PHE A 111 4.36 10.81 -8.46
N GLY A 112 4.41 10.87 -9.79
CA GLY A 112 4.81 12.07 -10.52
C GLY A 112 3.68 13.09 -10.72
N THR A 113 2.43 12.66 -10.77
CA THR A 113 1.29 13.54 -11.13
C THR A 113 0.23 13.63 -10.04
N VAL A 114 -0.26 12.51 -9.55
CA VAL A 114 -1.42 12.47 -8.64
C VAL A 114 -1.01 12.82 -7.21
N LEU A 115 0.11 12.29 -6.73
CA LEU A 115 0.56 12.51 -5.36
C LEU A 115 0.96 13.98 -5.09
N PRO A 116 1.67 14.69 -6.00
CA PRO A 116 1.98 16.09 -5.85
C PRO A 116 0.78 17.02 -6.03
N SER A 117 -0.36 16.53 -6.57
CA SER A 117 -1.56 17.33 -6.72
C SER A 117 -2.01 17.87 -5.36
N GLN A 118 -2.48 19.12 -5.36
CA GLN A 118 -2.92 19.79 -4.14
C GLN A 118 -3.98 18.96 -3.41
N SER A 119 -3.65 18.54 -2.20
CA SER A 119 -4.56 17.81 -1.32
C SER A 119 -4.84 18.68 -0.10
N SER A 120 -6.10 18.92 0.22
CA SER A 120 -6.47 19.53 1.48
C SER A 120 -6.67 18.43 2.53
N TYR A 121 -6.02 18.59 3.67
CA TYR A 121 -6.18 17.72 4.82
C TYR A 121 -7.10 18.36 5.84
N TYR A 122 -8.06 17.61 6.36
CA TYR A 122 -8.99 18.09 7.38
C TYR A 122 -9.31 17.00 8.38
N ILE A 123 -9.68 17.41 9.59
CA ILE A 123 -10.08 16.46 10.64
C ILE A 123 -11.57 16.15 10.44
N GLY A 124 -11.84 14.93 9.99
CA GLY A 124 -13.18 14.39 9.82
C GLY A 124 -13.67 13.62 11.04
N ARG A 125 -14.86 13.01 10.91
CA ARG A 125 -15.47 12.20 11.98
C ARG A 125 -14.57 11.04 12.44
N TRP A 126 -13.73 10.52 11.57
CA TRP A 126 -12.91 9.32 11.77
C TRP A 126 -11.42 9.62 11.98
N GLY A 127 -11.03 10.87 12.05
CA GLY A 127 -9.66 11.34 12.16
C GLY A 127 -9.23 12.20 10.96
N MET A 128 -7.92 12.35 10.76
CA MET A 128 -7.38 13.09 9.64
C MET A 128 -7.76 12.41 8.32
N THR A 129 -8.30 13.18 7.41
CA THR A 129 -8.62 12.75 6.05
C THR A 129 -8.15 13.78 5.04
N TYR A 130 -8.23 13.46 3.76
CA TYR A 130 -7.84 14.37 2.69
C TYR A 130 -8.84 14.34 1.55
N SER A 131 -9.00 15.45 0.88
CA SER A 131 -9.68 15.55 -0.40
C SER A 131 -8.68 15.96 -1.47
N LEU A 132 -8.78 15.33 -2.63
CA LEU A 132 -8.10 15.83 -3.82
C LEU A 132 -8.88 17.08 -4.26
N THR A 133 -8.26 18.24 -4.15
CA THR A 133 -8.78 19.41 -4.83
C THR A 133 -8.57 19.20 -6.32
N SER A 134 -9.61 18.76 -7.02
CA SER A 134 -9.66 18.95 -8.47
C SER A 134 -9.47 20.44 -8.68
N GLY A 135 -8.35 20.83 -9.29
CA GLY A 135 -8.11 22.20 -9.65
C GLY A 135 -9.15 22.65 -10.68
N VAL A 136 -10.34 22.98 -10.23
CA VAL A 136 -11.24 23.83 -10.97
C VAL A 136 -10.64 25.22 -10.75
N ILE A 137 -9.83 25.62 -11.70
CA ILE A 137 -9.39 26.98 -11.88
C ILE A 137 -10.66 27.80 -12.08
N ASN A 138 -11.01 28.62 -11.11
CA ASN A 138 -11.88 29.78 -11.34
C ASN A 138 -11.04 30.91 -11.88
#